data_730bd190462705421db3abe4262e5df7
#
_entry.id   730bd190462705421db3abe4262e5df7
#
_cell.length_a   1.000
_cell.length_b   1.000
_cell.length_c   1.000
_cell.angle_alpha   90.00
_cell.angle_beta   90.00
_cell.angle_gamma   90.00
#
_symmetry.space_group_name_H-M   'P 1'
#
loop_
_entity.id
_entity.type
_entity.pdbx_description
1 polymer ?
#
loop_
_entity_poly.entity_id
_entity_poly.type
_entity_poly.pdbx_seq_one_letter_code
_entity_poly.pdbx_strand_id
1 'polypeptide(L)'
;MRVSERWKTFLRNHADGIASIDLFVVPTLSFQLLYGLLILKHGRRHMLWLGVTAHPTAEWIARQLTEACGWESVPRYIIRDRDSVYGEIFKRRLRAMGIRDRPTAPRSPWQNGHTERLIGSIRRECLDHVVVFGERHLRHLLLSYMAYYNSARTHLSLNKDAPLPRAVQAIGHILPTPILDGLHHHYVRI
;
A
#
# COMPACT_ATOMS: atom_id res chain seq x y z
N MET A 1 4.77 -23.73 -1.49
CA MET A 1 4.57 -23.63 -2.95
C MET A 1 5.59 -22.66 -3.53
N ARG A 2 6.41 -23.08 -4.49
CA ARG A 2 7.51 -22.25 -5.03
C ARG A 2 6.96 -21.21 -6.00
N VAL A 3 7.31 -19.94 -5.80
CA VAL A 3 7.07 -18.87 -6.78
C VAL A 3 7.79 -19.25 -8.08
N SER A 4 7.08 -19.22 -9.22
CA SER A 4 7.68 -19.52 -10.52
C SER A 4 8.87 -18.58 -10.78
N GLU A 5 10.01 -19.13 -11.23
CA GLU A 5 11.21 -18.33 -11.53
C GLU A 5 10.93 -17.23 -12.57
N ARG A 6 10.03 -17.50 -13.53
CA ARG A 6 9.58 -16.50 -14.51
C ARG A 6 8.88 -15.31 -13.84
N TRP A 7 8.08 -15.56 -12.78
CA TRP A 7 7.40 -14.50 -12.04
C TRP A 7 8.38 -13.65 -11.25
N LYS A 8 9.34 -14.27 -10.57
CA LYS A 8 10.40 -13.54 -9.85
C LYS A 8 11.24 -12.68 -10.79
N THR A 9 11.59 -13.23 -11.96
CA THR A 9 12.35 -12.49 -12.98
C THR A 9 11.55 -11.31 -13.50
N PHE A 10 10.25 -11.48 -13.78
CA PHE A 10 9.36 -10.39 -14.18
C PHE A 10 9.31 -9.29 -13.13
N LEU A 11 9.09 -9.63 -11.85
CA LEU A 11 9.04 -8.66 -10.76
C LEU A 11 10.35 -7.90 -10.63
N ARG A 12 11.49 -8.59 -10.69
CA ARG A 12 12.81 -7.97 -10.56
C ARG A 12 13.12 -7.01 -11.73
N ASN A 13 12.82 -7.42 -12.96
CA ASN A 13 13.16 -6.63 -14.15
C ASN A 13 12.24 -5.43 -14.37
N HIS A 14 11.09 -5.40 -13.72
CA HIS A 14 10.07 -4.34 -13.93
C HIS A 14 9.63 -3.66 -12.63
N ALA A 15 10.36 -3.86 -11.51
CA ALA A 15 9.96 -3.41 -10.18
C ALA A 15 9.53 -1.94 -10.14
N ASP A 16 10.27 -1.04 -10.78
CA ASP A 16 9.98 0.40 -10.79
C ASP A 16 8.72 0.76 -11.57
N GLY A 17 8.34 -0.07 -12.54
CA GLY A 17 7.13 0.11 -13.35
C GLY A 17 5.93 -0.71 -12.88
N ILE A 18 6.04 -1.44 -11.76
CA ILE A 18 4.95 -2.25 -11.21
C ILE A 18 4.34 -1.56 -10.00
N ALA A 19 3.01 -1.49 -9.99
CA ALA A 19 2.24 -1.31 -8.76
C ALA A 19 1.36 -2.53 -8.51
N SER A 20 1.03 -2.79 -7.25
CA SER A 20 0.03 -3.76 -6.86
C SER A 20 -1.08 -3.08 -6.08
N ILE A 21 -2.30 -3.59 -6.24
CA ILE A 21 -3.51 -3.07 -5.61
C ILE A 21 -4.21 -4.21 -4.89
N ASP A 22 -4.77 -3.90 -3.73
CA ASP A 22 -5.52 -4.86 -2.92
C ASP A 22 -6.51 -4.17 -1.99
N LEU A 23 -7.54 -4.89 -1.59
CA LEU A 23 -8.54 -4.47 -0.62
C LEU A 23 -8.39 -5.28 0.67
N PHE A 24 -8.59 -4.62 1.80
CA PHE A 24 -8.66 -5.28 3.10
C PHE A 24 -9.81 -4.71 3.93
N VAL A 25 -10.38 -5.55 4.80
CA VAL A 25 -11.55 -5.21 5.60
C VAL A 25 -11.13 -4.84 7.01
N VAL A 26 -11.76 -3.79 7.55
CA VAL A 26 -11.57 -3.32 8.93
C VAL A 26 -12.94 -3.15 9.58
N PRO A 27 -13.27 -3.90 10.65
CA PRO A 27 -14.49 -3.69 11.39
C PRO A 27 -14.39 -2.44 12.26
N THR A 28 -15.49 -1.71 12.39
CA THR A 28 -15.62 -0.59 13.35
C THR A 28 -16.14 -1.09 14.70
N LEU A 29 -16.11 -0.21 15.71
CA LEU A 29 -16.71 -0.46 17.02
C LEU A 29 -18.21 -0.84 16.93
N SER A 30 -18.94 -0.28 15.96
CA SER A 30 -20.34 -0.59 15.67
C SER A 30 -20.54 -1.80 14.75
N PHE A 31 -19.50 -2.60 14.50
CA PHE A 31 -19.49 -3.76 13.59
C PHE A 31 -19.78 -3.43 12.12
N GLN A 32 -19.75 -2.17 11.73
CA GLN A 32 -19.76 -1.79 10.32
C GLN A 32 -18.44 -2.20 9.68
N LEU A 33 -18.50 -2.79 8.49
CA LEU A 33 -17.29 -3.15 7.74
C LEU A 33 -16.85 -1.97 6.87
N LEU A 34 -15.62 -1.56 7.04
CA LEU A 34 -14.94 -0.60 6.18
C LEU A 34 -13.90 -1.33 5.32
N TYR A 35 -13.67 -0.81 4.13
CA TYR A 35 -12.70 -1.35 3.18
C TYR A 35 -11.56 -0.36 2.98
N GLY A 36 -10.35 -0.83 3.23
CA GLY A 36 -9.13 -0.12 2.90
C GLY A 36 -8.63 -0.56 1.52
N LEU A 37 -8.39 0.38 0.62
CA LEU A 37 -7.72 0.14 -0.66
C LEU A 37 -6.25 0.54 -0.52
N LEU A 38 -5.36 -0.38 -0.82
CA LEU A 38 -3.92 -0.14 -0.83
C LEU A 38 -3.37 -0.21 -2.25
N ILE A 39 -2.58 0.79 -2.65
CA ILE A 39 -1.77 0.75 -3.87
C ILE A 39 -0.30 0.87 -3.47
N LEU A 40 0.49 -0.15 -3.82
CA LEU A 40 1.91 -0.27 -3.49
C LEU A 40 2.74 -0.27 -4.77
N LYS A 41 3.67 0.66 -4.91
CA LYS A 41 4.70 0.65 -5.96
C LYS A 41 5.83 -0.30 -5.55
N HIS A 42 6.19 -1.25 -6.44
CA HIS A 42 7.15 -2.32 -6.09
C HIS A 42 8.57 -1.81 -5.96
N GLY A 43 8.95 -0.85 -6.75
CA GLY A 43 10.29 -0.22 -6.66
C GLY A 43 10.71 0.11 -5.26
N ARG A 44 11.18 0.68 -4.56
CA ARG A 44 11.46 0.89 -3.13
C ARG A 44 10.31 0.53 -2.16
N ARG A 45 9.29 -0.25 -2.60
CA ARG A 45 8.11 -0.63 -1.78
C ARG A 45 7.34 0.59 -1.26
N HIS A 46 7.24 1.62 -2.08
CA HIS A 46 6.57 2.86 -1.73
C HIS A 46 5.06 2.67 -1.71
N MET A 47 4.43 2.97 -0.59
CA MET A 47 2.98 3.00 -0.45
C MET A 47 2.46 4.24 -1.18
N LEU A 48 1.87 4.02 -2.37
CA LEU A 48 1.45 5.10 -3.26
C LEU A 48 0.12 5.71 -2.82
N TRP A 49 -0.81 4.87 -2.34
CA TRP A 49 -2.15 5.31 -2.00
C TRP A 49 -2.81 4.44 -0.92
N LEU A 50 -3.62 5.09 -0.11
CA LEU A 50 -4.59 4.47 0.79
C LEU A 50 -5.95 5.16 0.65
N GLY A 51 -6.97 4.39 0.27
CA GLY A 51 -8.36 4.81 0.24
C GLY A 51 -9.19 4.07 1.28
N VAL A 52 -10.26 4.69 1.77
CA VAL A 52 -11.21 4.07 2.71
C VAL A 52 -12.63 4.31 2.22
N THR A 53 -13.49 3.29 2.31
CA THR A 53 -14.91 3.39 1.99
C THR A 53 -15.71 2.30 2.71
N ALA A 54 -16.99 2.53 2.93
CA ALA A 54 -17.95 1.48 3.32
C ALA A 54 -18.48 0.71 2.10
N HIS A 55 -18.33 1.26 0.88
CA HIS A 55 -18.91 0.71 -0.34
C HIS A 55 -17.86 0.64 -1.47
N PRO A 56 -17.05 -0.44 -1.55
CA PRO A 56 -16.03 -0.59 -2.57
C PRO A 56 -16.65 -1.00 -3.91
N THR A 57 -16.97 -0.01 -4.76
CA THR A 57 -17.44 -0.25 -6.14
C THR A 57 -16.30 -0.17 -7.15
N ALA A 58 -16.49 -0.76 -8.34
CA ALA A 58 -15.49 -0.68 -9.42
C ALA A 58 -15.21 0.77 -9.84
N GLU A 59 -16.24 1.63 -9.79
CA GLU A 59 -16.15 3.07 -10.06
C GLU A 59 -15.28 3.77 -9.02
N TRP A 60 -15.53 3.46 -7.74
CA TRP A 60 -14.75 4.03 -6.64
C TRP A 60 -13.27 3.62 -6.75
N ILE A 61 -12.99 2.34 -6.98
CA ILE A 61 -11.61 1.85 -7.15
C ILE A 61 -10.93 2.50 -8.36
N ALA A 62 -11.64 2.63 -9.50
CA ALA A 62 -11.12 3.28 -10.69
C ALA A 62 -10.78 4.75 -10.44
N ARG A 63 -11.60 5.46 -9.66
CA ARG A 63 -11.32 6.84 -9.24
C ARG A 63 -10.11 6.90 -8.33
N GLN A 64 -10.03 6.03 -7.30
CA GLN A 64 -8.86 5.98 -6.40
C GLN A 64 -7.56 5.73 -7.14
N LEU A 65 -7.56 4.84 -8.15
CA LEU A 65 -6.40 4.61 -8.99
C LEU A 65 -6.00 5.86 -9.78
N THR A 66 -6.98 6.59 -10.32
CA THR A 66 -6.70 7.84 -11.07
C THR A 66 -6.08 8.90 -10.17
N GLU A 67 -6.62 9.07 -8.96
CA GLU A 67 -6.12 10.02 -7.96
C GLU A 67 -4.69 9.62 -7.49
N ALA A 68 -4.46 8.33 -7.26
CA ALA A 68 -3.18 7.80 -6.82
C ALA A 68 -2.05 7.99 -7.81
N CYS A 69 -2.34 7.81 -9.10
CA CYS A 69 -1.30 7.84 -10.12
C CYS A 69 -0.83 9.27 -10.46
N GLY A 70 -1.69 10.30 -10.34
CA GLY A 70 -1.35 11.63 -10.84
C GLY A 70 -0.82 11.58 -12.28
N TRP A 71 -0.20 12.66 -12.77
CA TRP A 71 0.32 12.72 -14.13
C TRP A 71 1.74 12.14 -14.30
N GLU A 72 2.53 12.05 -13.20
CA GLU A 72 3.95 11.70 -13.25
C GLU A 72 4.29 10.28 -12.76
N SER A 73 3.35 9.54 -12.16
CA SER A 73 3.63 8.28 -11.47
C SER A 73 2.84 7.07 -11.94
N VAL A 74 2.32 7.11 -13.18
CA VAL A 74 1.51 6.02 -13.75
C VAL A 74 2.35 4.74 -13.87
N PRO A 75 1.97 3.63 -13.21
CA PRO A 75 2.69 2.38 -13.31
C PRO A 75 2.47 1.74 -14.68
N ARG A 76 3.48 1.04 -15.20
CA ARG A 76 3.38 0.28 -16.46
C ARG A 76 2.51 -0.97 -16.32
N TYR A 77 2.54 -1.58 -15.12
CA TYR A 77 1.79 -2.78 -14.79
C TYR A 77 1.09 -2.61 -13.46
N ILE A 78 -0.13 -3.15 -13.36
CA ILE A 78 -0.83 -3.29 -12.08
C ILE A 78 -1.10 -4.77 -11.81
N ILE A 79 -0.65 -5.24 -10.63
CA ILE A 79 -0.92 -6.58 -10.12
C ILE A 79 -2.10 -6.47 -9.18
N ARG A 80 -3.07 -7.36 -9.32
CA ARG A 80 -4.25 -7.46 -8.45
C ARG A 80 -4.70 -8.91 -8.33
N ASP A 81 -5.50 -9.20 -7.35
CA ASP A 81 -6.21 -10.46 -7.27
C ASP A 81 -7.35 -10.54 -8.32
N ARG A 82 -8.14 -11.59 -8.24
CA ARG A 82 -9.27 -11.84 -9.14
C ARG A 82 -10.62 -11.48 -8.54
N ASP A 83 -10.65 -10.63 -7.53
CA ASP A 83 -11.90 -10.20 -6.92
C ASP A 83 -12.82 -9.58 -7.98
N SER A 84 -14.11 -9.89 -7.88
CA SER A 84 -15.17 -9.39 -8.76
C SER A 84 -15.35 -7.88 -8.69
N VAL A 85 -14.91 -7.26 -7.61
CA VAL A 85 -14.93 -5.80 -7.42
C VAL A 85 -14.13 -5.05 -8.51
N TYR A 86 -13.13 -5.70 -9.11
CA TYR A 86 -12.40 -5.17 -10.26
C TYR A 86 -13.15 -5.41 -11.58
N GLY A 87 -14.35 -4.84 -11.67
CA GLY A 87 -15.25 -4.97 -12.82
C GLY A 87 -14.73 -4.32 -14.11
N GLU A 88 -15.57 -4.30 -15.15
CA GLU A 88 -15.17 -3.79 -16.48
C GLU A 88 -14.86 -2.28 -16.45
N ILE A 89 -15.47 -1.50 -15.56
CA ILE A 89 -15.18 -0.06 -15.40
C ILE A 89 -13.73 0.15 -14.98
N PHE A 90 -13.25 -0.63 -14.00
CA PHE A 90 -11.86 -0.59 -13.57
C PHE A 90 -10.90 -0.98 -14.71
N LYS A 91 -11.20 -2.05 -15.44
CA LYS A 91 -10.36 -2.51 -16.58
C LYS A 91 -10.32 -1.48 -17.72
N ARG A 92 -11.45 -0.82 -18.03
CA ARG A 92 -11.48 0.29 -18.99
C ARG A 92 -10.63 1.46 -18.55
N ARG A 93 -10.64 1.78 -17.24
CA ARG A 93 -9.78 2.82 -16.67
C ARG A 93 -8.31 2.48 -16.85
N LEU A 94 -7.89 1.24 -16.54
CA LEU A 94 -6.51 0.80 -16.75
C LEU A 94 -6.08 0.98 -18.22
N ARG A 95 -6.92 0.55 -19.17
CA ARG A 95 -6.65 0.71 -20.61
C ARG A 95 -6.51 2.18 -21.00
N ALA A 96 -7.41 3.04 -20.54
CA ALA A 96 -7.36 4.48 -20.81
C ALA A 96 -6.10 5.16 -20.25
N MET A 97 -5.56 4.66 -19.15
CA MET A 97 -4.31 5.14 -18.54
C MET A 97 -3.06 4.48 -19.12
N GLY A 98 -3.18 3.57 -20.10
CA GLY A 98 -2.05 2.82 -20.65
C GLY A 98 -1.44 1.78 -19.71
N ILE A 99 -2.15 1.42 -18.64
CA ILE A 99 -1.67 0.47 -17.62
C ILE A 99 -2.01 -0.96 -18.05
N ARG A 100 -1.02 -1.85 -18.00
CA ARG A 100 -1.22 -3.27 -18.32
C ARG A 100 -1.73 -4.00 -17.07
N ASP A 101 -2.95 -4.54 -17.16
CA ASP A 101 -3.56 -5.36 -16.11
C ASP A 101 -2.86 -6.72 -15.99
N ARG A 102 -2.48 -7.08 -14.77
CA ARG A 102 -1.81 -8.35 -14.42
C ARG A 102 -2.54 -9.03 -13.25
N PRO A 103 -3.74 -9.59 -13.48
CA PRO A 103 -4.41 -10.37 -12.44
C PRO A 103 -3.57 -11.59 -12.07
N THR A 104 -3.50 -11.92 -10.79
CA THR A 104 -2.80 -13.11 -10.29
C THR A 104 -3.37 -14.37 -10.94
N ALA A 105 -2.55 -15.40 -11.12
CA ALA A 105 -3.03 -16.69 -11.59
C ALA A 105 -4.01 -17.32 -10.56
N PRO A 106 -4.96 -18.14 -11.00
CA PRO A 106 -5.85 -18.82 -10.07
C PRO A 106 -5.06 -19.59 -9.00
N ARG A 107 -5.51 -19.52 -7.76
CA ARG A 107 -4.87 -20.17 -6.58
C ARG A 107 -3.40 -19.76 -6.38
N SER A 108 -3.04 -18.55 -6.78
CA SER A 108 -1.66 -18.06 -6.70
C SER A 108 -1.55 -16.73 -5.93
N PRO A 109 -2.01 -16.64 -4.66
CA PRO A 109 -1.99 -15.41 -3.87
C PRO A 109 -0.58 -14.85 -3.73
N TRP A 110 0.45 -15.70 -3.63
CA TRP A 110 1.86 -15.26 -3.54
C TRP A 110 2.31 -14.32 -4.68
N GLN A 111 1.55 -14.21 -5.77
CA GLN A 111 1.85 -13.27 -6.85
C GLN A 111 1.57 -11.81 -6.44
N ASN A 112 0.72 -11.57 -5.44
CA ASN A 112 0.48 -10.27 -4.80
C ASN A 112 1.15 -10.16 -3.40
N GLY A 113 2.11 -11.02 -3.11
CA GLY A 113 2.68 -11.19 -1.77
C GLY A 113 3.34 -9.95 -1.16
N HIS A 114 3.71 -8.94 -1.94
CA HIS A 114 4.21 -7.66 -1.40
C HIS A 114 3.08 -6.86 -0.74
N THR A 115 1.93 -6.78 -1.38
CA THR A 115 0.76 -6.06 -0.87
C THR A 115 0.14 -6.81 0.31
N GLU A 116 -0.01 -8.13 0.23
CA GLU A 116 -0.51 -8.96 1.33
C GLU A 116 0.38 -8.81 2.60
N ARG A 117 1.70 -8.84 2.43
CA ARG A 117 2.63 -8.63 3.54
C ARG A 117 2.52 -7.24 4.15
N LEU A 118 2.30 -6.22 3.31
CA LEU A 118 2.12 -4.85 3.78
C LEU A 118 0.79 -4.69 4.53
N ILE A 119 -0.31 -5.28 4.04
CA ILE A 119 -1.58 -5.32 4.77
C ILE A 119 -1.39 -6.00 6.13
N GLY A 120 -0.65 -7.12 6.18
CA GLY A 120 -0.27 -7.75 7.45
C GLY A 120 0.53 -6.84 8.37
N SER A 121 1.41 -5.98 7.84
CA SER A 121 2.13 -4.99 8.64
C SER A 121 1.20 -3.88 9.14
N ILE A 122 0.32 -3.33 8.30
CA ILE A 122 -0.70 -2.35 8.68
C ILE A 122 -1.55 -2.89 9.86
N ARG A 123 -1.95 -4.15 9.80
CA ARG A 123 -2.70 -4.77 10.91
C ARG A 123 -1.88 -4.80 12.18
N ARG A 124 -0.76 -5.49 12.19
CA ARG A 124 0.08 -5.71 13.39
C ARG A 124 0.69 -4.42 13.96
N GLU A 125 1.02 -3.46 13.13
CA GLU A 125 1.74 -2.26 13.53
C GLU A 125 0.81 -1.06 13.77
N CYS A 126 -0.48 -1.15 13.42
CA CYS A 126 -1.43 -0.06 13.57
C CYS A 126 -2.81 -0.56 14.02
N LEU A 127 -3.52 -1.33 13.19
CA LEU A 127 -4.95 -1.60 13.39
C LEU A 127 -5.24 -2.49 14.61
N ASP A 128 -4.35 -3.41 14.95
CA ASP A 128 -4.52 -4.31 16.11
C ASP A 128 -4.38 -3.57 17.46
N HIS A 129 -3.94 -2.31 17.44
CA HIS A 129 -3.72 -1.47 18.63
C HIS A 129 -4.77 -0.37 18.81
N VAL A 130 -5.74 -0.26 17.91
CA VAL A 130 -6.71 0.84 17.92
C VAL A 130 -8.14 0.35 17.70
N VAL A 131 -9.11 1.05 18.28
CA VAL A 131 -10.52 0.83 18.00
C VAL A 131 -10.97 1.83 16.93
N VAL A 132 -11.50 1.31 15.81
CA VAL A 132 -11.94 2.14 14.70
C VAL A 132 -13.39 2.58 14.90
N PHE A 133 -13.64 3.89 14.94
CA PHE A 133 -15.00 4.45 15.17
C PHE A 133 -15.78 4.67 13.88
N GLY A 134 -15.08 4.84 12.73
CA GLY A 134 -15.74 5.10 11.45
C GLY A 134 -14.75 5.41 10.34
N GLU A 135 -15.29 5.73 9.15
CA GLU A 135 -14.51 5.92 7.93
C GLU A 135 -13.46 7.05 8.05
N ARG A 136 -13.86 8.21 8.61
CA ARG A 136 -12.94 9.34 8.80
C ARG A 136 -11.80 8.99 9.74
N HIS A 137 -12.09 8.28 10.82
CA HIS A 137 -11.09 7.85 11.79
C HIS A 137 -10.12 6.85 11.16
N LEU A 138 -10.63 5.81 10.47
CA LEU A 138 -9.79 4.85 9.77
C LEU A 138 -8.90 5.52 8.72
N ARG A 139 -9.45 6.45 7.95
CA ARG A 139 -8.68 7.20 6.94
C ARG A 139 -7.53 7.97 7.59
N HIS A 140 -7.77 8.65 8.71
CA HIS A 140 -6.75 9.38 9.44
C HIS A 140 -5.62 8.46 9.92
N LEU A 141 -5.96 7.33 10.55
CA LEU A 141 -5.00 6.33 11.02
C LEU A 141 -4.14 5.79 9.87
N LEU A 142 -4.76 5.41 8.76
CA LEU A 142 -4.06 4.83 7.62
C LEU A 142 -3.16 5.85 6.91
N LEU A 143 -3.57 7.11 6.80
CA LEU A 143 -2.74 8.17 6.21
C LEU A 143 -1.53 8.49 7.11
N SER A 144 -1.72 8.52 8.43
CA SER A 144 -0.63 8.68 9.39
C SER A 144 0.35 7.50 9.33
N TYR A 145 -0.16 6.27 9.22
CA TYR A 145 0.67 5.09 9.03
C TYR A 145 1.41 5.12 7.69
N MET A 146 0.77 5.55 6.61
CA MET A 146 1.41 5.69 5.28
C MET A 146 2.57 6.68 5.32
N ALA A 147 2.39 7.81 5.99
CA ALA A 147 3.46 8.80 6.18
C ALA A 147 4.64 8.20 6.96
N TYR A 148 4.38 7.51 8.07
CA TYR A 148 5.39 6.78 8.83
C TYR A 148 6.10 5.71 8.00
N TYR A 149 5.34 4.85 7.33
CA TYR A 149 5.86 3.76 6.52
C TYR A 149 6.80 4.25 5.42
N ASN A 150 6.40 5.30 4.72
CA ASN A 150 7.16 5.84 3.59
C ASN A 150 8.41 6.63 4.01
N SER A 151 8.34 7.37 5.13
CA SER A 151 9.40 8.32 5.48
C SER A 151 10.28 7.90 6.67
N ALA A 152 9.77 7.06 7.58
CA ALA A 152 10.45 6.77 8.84
C ALA A 152 10.73 5.27 9.06
N ARG A 153 9.81 4.40 8.64
CA ARG A 153 9.93 2.96 8.85
C ARG A 153 11.09 2.38 8.07
N THR A 154 12.01 1.70 8.78
CA THR A 154 13.18 1.08 8.15
C THR A 154 12.85 -0.28 7.55
N HIS A 155 13.45 -0.58 6.41
CA HIS A 155 13.29 -1.85 5.68
C HIS A 155 14.62 -2.54 5.47
N LEU A 156 14.77 -3.79 5.91
CA LEU A 156 15.99 -4.58 5.73
C LEU A 156 16.38 -4.69 4.25
N SER A 157 15.39 -4.85 3.37
CA SER A 157 15.61 -4.96 1.92
C SER A 157 16.02 -3.65 1.25
N LEU A 158 15.97 -2.53 1.95
CA LEU A 158 16.43 -1.21 1.51
C LEU A 158 17.65 -0.76 2.32
N ASN A 159 18.45 -1.69 2.84
CA ASN A 159 19.61 -1.40 3.68
C ASN A 159 19.25 -0.56 4.92
N LYS A 160 18.14 -0.87 5.56
CA LYS A 160 17.58 -0.13 6.70
C LYS A 160 17.15 1.32 6.38
N ASP A 161 16.98 1.66 5.09
CA ASP A 161 16.38 2.91 4.68
C ASP A 161 14.85 2.80 4.59
N ALA A 162 14.16 3.96 4.48
CA ALA A 162 12.73 4.02 4.21
C ALA A 162 12.45 4.01 2.69
N PRO A 163 11.19 3.73 2.27
CA PRO A 163 10.79 3.85 0.87
C PRO A 163 11.15 5.19 0.22
N LEU A 164 10.91 6.30 0.93
CA LEU A 164 11.44 7.61 0.57
C LEU A 164 12.85 7.74 1.15
N PRO A 165 13.89 7.93 0.31
CA PRO A 165 15.26 8.03 0.78
C PRO A 165 15.45 9.18 1.76
N ARG A 166 16.22 8.93 2.81
CA ARG A 166 16.56 9.93 3.82
C ARG A 166 18.04 10.24 3.81
N ALA A 167 18.39 11.50 4.01
CA ALA A 167 19.76 11.87 4.30
C ALA A 167 20.21 11.26 5.64
N VAL A 168 21.42 10.69 5.68
CA VAL A 168 22.01 10.21 6.93
C VAL A 168 22.49 11.41 7.74
N GLN A 169 21.92 11.59 8.92
CA GLN A 169 22.35 12.60 9.88
C GLN A 169 23.38 11.97 10.83
N ALA A 170 24.64 12.37 10.73
CA ALA A 170 25.74 11.81 11.52
C ALA A 170 25.97 12.55 12.85
N ILE A 171 25.58 13.82 12.96
CA ILE A 171 25.87 14.74 14.09
C ILE A 171 24.57 15.24 14.67
N GLY A 172 24.53 15.52 15.98
CA GLY A 172 23.39 16.05 16.71
C GLY A 172 22.77 15.09 17.71
N HIS A 173 21.93 15.62 18.59
CA HIS A 173 21.17 14.82 19.55
C HIS A 173 20.01 14.08 18.88
N ILE A 174 19.75 12.83 19.32
CA ILE A 174 18.64 12.05 18.80
C ILE A 174 17.37 12.40 19.57
N LEU A 175 16.34 12.86 18.87
CA LEU A 175 15.02 13.13 19.43
C LEU A 175 13.98 12.18 18.85
N PRO A 176 13.18 11.51 19.70
CA PRO A 176 12.02 10.75 19.27
C PRO A 176 10.83 11.67 19.02
N THR A 177 10.27 11.64 17.82
CA THR A 177 9.00 12.30 17.49
C THR A 177 7.92 11.23 17.44
N PRO A 178 6.88 11.29 18.30
CA PRO A 178 5.83 10.29 18.34
C PRO A 178 4.97 10.34 17.08
N ILE A 179 4.54 9.17 16.63
CA ILE A 179 3.64 8.95 15.48
C ILE A 179 2.53 8.00 15.92
N LEU A 180 1.30 8.21 15.47
CA LEU A 180 0.12 7.43 15.89
C LEU A 180 -0.01 7.39 17.41
N ASP A 181 -0.07 8.57 18.03
CA ASP A 181 -0.21 8.75 19.48
C ASP A 181 0.87 8.01 20.31
N GLY A 182 2.08 7.87 19.75
CA GLY A 182 3.21 7.22 20.43
C GLY A 182 3.34 5.71 20.14
N LEU A 183 2.48 5.14 19.29
CA LEU A 183 2.62 3.75 18.86
C LEU A 183 3.93 3.51 18.10
N HIS A 184 4.38 4.53 17.35
CA HIS A 184 5.68 4.55 16.69
C HIS A 184 6.43 5.83 16.98
N HIS A 185 7.74 5.85 16.70
CA HIS A 185 8.58 7.02 16.82
C HIS A 185 9.43 7.20 15.56
N HIS A 186 9.53 8.44 15.12
CA HIS A 186 10.53 8.88 14.15
C HIS A 186 11.69 9.50 14.92
N TYR A 187 12.89 8.99 14.72
CA TYR A 187 14.11 9.49 15.36
C TYR A 187 14.83 10.47 14.41
N VAL A 188 14.95 11.70 14.83
CA VAL A 188 15.67 12.74 14.08
C VAL A 188 16.86 13.24 14.91
N ARG A 189 17.91 13.74 14.25
CA ARG A 189 19.01 14.44 14.91
C ARG A 189 18.83 15.95 14.73
N ILE A 190 19.06 16.68 15.79
CA ILE A 190 19.04 18.14 15.81
C ILE A 190 20.31 18.69 16.47
#